data_a8366e2168519dbe85a2d213f7ff526e
#
_entry.id   a8366e2168519dbe85a2d213f7ff526e
#
_cell.length_a   1.000
_cell.length_b   1.000
_cell.length_c   1.000
_cell.angle_alpha   90.00
_cell.angle_beta   90.00
_cell.angle_gamma   90.00
#
_symmetry.space_group_name_H-M   'P 1'
#
loop_
_entity.id
_entity.type
_entity.pdbx_description
1 polymer ?
#
loop_
_entity_poly.entity_id
_entity_poly.type
_entity_poly.pdbx_seq_one_letter_code
_entity_poly.pdbx_strand_id
1 'polypeptide(L)'
;MRKTKNKILIASCIILGLPVVLAVILFTIGVYLYFTADFMQPEVAPDMTRYELKESTDSVKVCDYGSLCLNKAGLWEAKLHGSPIDRGAAYGVMSKELLDYQESVFVDQIHKIISSERWVGFLHKLIIIFNRNMARHIPLENREEIYAMSLSCTEKYDAYGSKYARQLNYHAAHDIGHAMQQYMLVGCSSFATWGRESENGELIIGRNFDFFVGDDFAKNKVILFIEPTQGYNFVSVSWPGMLGVLSGMNEKGLTVTINAAKGPIPLSSAMPISLLARRILQYASDISEAYGIAGKFETFVSESLLIGSAKDGCAAIIEKTPDRMALYKSPSTRIVCTNHYQSSSFASDKYHLQNIGTSDSPYRWDRINELLDKSSPIGPTDAVNILRNRYGKGDKDIGICNEKSINQYIAHHSVVFQPNELRMWVSTSPWQLGQFICYDLDEIFGIDHCAASFAIDSLCIGADSNQLGKEYVQAIRYRAQYVLLQNAIENHSHLPDSVIQDFINNNPDYFQAYNISGDYMINIGDKEGALKYYEKALSLEIPRLEEREQIIKKLKKYD
;
A
#
# COMPACT_ATOMS: atom_id res chain seq x y z
N MET A 1 -14.68 64.81 -7.86
CA MET A 1 -15.55 63.62 -7.84
C MET A 1 -15.43 62.72 -9.09
N ARG A 2 -15.43 63.21 -10.31
CA ARG A 2 -15.39 62.38 -11.56
C ARG A 2 -14.04 61.63 -11.72
N LYS A 3 -12.88 62.26 -11.40
CA LYS A 3 -11.56 61.62 -11.47
C LYS A 3 -11.36 60.50 -10.42
N THR A 4 -11.97 60.63 -9.24
CA THR A 4 -11.89 59.63 -8.15
C THR A 4 -12.77 58.40 -8.48
N LYS A 5 -13.98 58.62 -9.05
CA LYS A 5 -14.83 57.53 -9.50
C LYS A 5 -14.19 56.71 -10.63
N ASN A 6 -13.50 57.36 -11.59
CA ASN A 6 -12.78 56.64 -12.63
C ASN A 6 -11.59 55.82 -12.10
N LYS A 7 -10.85 56.35 -11.11
CA LYS A 7 -9.75 55.56 -10.45
C LYS A 7 -10.29 54.34 -9.70
N ILE A 8 -11.42 54.48 -9.01
CA ILE A 8 -12.07 53.38 -8.30
C ILE A 8 -12.60 52.33 -9.30
N LEU A 9 -13.21 52.77 -10.39
CA LEU A 9 -13.70 51.88 -11.44
C LEU A 9 -12.56 51.11 -12.12
N ILE A 10 -11.45 51.76 -12.44
CA ILE A 10 -10.25 51.13 -13.01
C ILE A 10 -9.63 50.14 -12.02
N ALA A 11 -9.50 50.52 -10.73
CA ALA A 11 -9.00 49.62 -9.69
C ALA A 11 -9.90 48.39 -9.51
N SER A 12 -11.23 48.56 -9.51
CA SER A 12 -12.19 47.47 -9.46
C SER A 12 -12.12 46.55 -10.69
N CYS A 13 -11.95 47.09 -11.88
CA CYS A 13 -11.76 46.31 -13.10
C CYS A 13 -10.44 45.51 -13.08
N ILE A 14 -9.37 46.09 -12.54
CA ILE A 14 -8.08 45.38 -12.37
C ILE A 14 -8.20 44.27 -11.31
N ILE A 15 -8.84 44.54 -10.17
CA ILE A 15 -9.03 43.57 -9.10
C ILE A 15 -9.91 42.39 -9.53
N LEU A 16 -10.95 42.63 -10.34
CA LEU A 16 -11.83 41.57 -10.88
C LEU A 16 -11.25 40.92 -12.15
N GLY A 17 -10.53 41.65 -12.96
CA GLY A 17 -9.94 41.13 -14.21
C GLY A 17 -8.71 40.28 -14.00
N LEU A 18 -7.87 40.61 -13.01
CA LEU A 18 -6.63 39.87 -12.76
C LEU A 18 -6.85 38.38 -12.40
N PRO A 19 -7.79 38.02 -11.51
CA PRO A 19 -8.12 36.61 -11.25
C PRO A 19 -8.64 35.86 -12.49
N VAL A 20 -9.44 36.51 -13.33
CA VAL A 20 -9.96 35.90 -14.56
C VAL A 20 -8.82 35.66 -15.57
N VAL A 21 -7.95 36.64 -15.78
CA VAL A 21 -6.77 36.48 -16.64
C VAL A 21 -5.86 35.35 -16.11
N LEU A 22 -5.61 35.31 -14.82
CA LEU A 22 -4.83 34.24 -14.19
C LEU A 22 -5.49 32.86 -14.40
N ALA A 23 -6.80 32.77 -14.21
CA ALA A 23 -7.54 31.53 -14.43
C ALA A 23 -7.46 31.06 -15.90
N VAL A 24 -7.58 31.99 -16.86
CA VAL A 24 -7.42 31.68 -18.30
C VAL A 24 -5.99 31.19 -18.60
N ILE A 25 -4.98 31.85 -18.05
CA ILE A 25 -3.58 31.44 -18.21
C ILE A 25 -3.37 30.04 -17.65
N LEU A 26 -3.81 29.78 -16.41
CA LEU A 26 -3.68 28.47 -15.77
C LEU A 26 -4.43 27.39 -16.54
N PHE A 27 -5.64 27.68 -17.02
CA PHE A 27 -6.41 26.78 -17.87
C PHE A 27 -5.67 26.46 -19.18
N THR A 28 -5.14 27.48 -19.86
CA THR A 28 -4.39 27.30 -21.11
C THR A 28 -3.13 26.46 -20.90
N ILE A 29 -2.39 26.74 -19.81
CA ILE A 29 -1.24 25.93 -19.42
C ILE A 29 -1.67 24.49 -19.14
N GLY A 30 -2.76 24.28 -18.39
CA GLY A 30 -3.28 22.95 -18.09
C GLY A 30 -3.65 22.16 -19.34
N VAL A 31 -4.34 22.81 -20.29
CA VAL A 31 -4.68 22.22 -21.60
C VAL A 31 -3.42 21.86 -22.38
N TYR A 32 -2.44 22.76 -22.45
CA TYR A 32 -1.15 22.49 -23.10
C TYR A 32 -0.44 21.29 -22.47
N LEU A 33 -0.32 21.26 -21.15
CA LEU A 33 0.34 20.16 -20.43
C LEU A 33 -0.38 18.82 -20.61
N TYR A 34 -1.71 18.83 -20.69
CA TYR A 34 -2.50 17.62 -20.93
C TYR A 34 -2.25 17.04 -22.33
N PHE A 35 -2.27 17.88 -23.37
CA PHE A 35 -2.08 17.42 -24.76
C PHE A 35 -0.62 17.12 -25.10
N THR A 36 0.32 17.62 -24.30
CA THR A 36 1.77 17.34 -24.47
C THR A 36 2.28 16.27 -23.51
N ALA A 37 1.40 15.65 -22.73
CA ALA A 37 1.78 14.53 -21.86
C ALA A 37 2.24 13.34 -22.72
N ASP A 38 3.46 12.89 -22.48
CA ASP A 38 4.09 11.79 -23.21
C ASP A 38 4.48 10.69 -22.23
N PHE A 39 3.80 9.56 -22.34
CA PHE A 39 4.10 8.37 -21.53
C PHE A 39 5.19 7.50 -22.14
N MET A 40 5.84 7.97 -23.22
CA MET A 40 6.98 7.29 -23.87
C MET A 40 6.69 5.80 -24.12
N GLN A 41 5.54 5.52 -24.73
CA GLN A 41 5.15 4.14 -25.06
C GLN A 41 6.25 3.52 -25.94
N PRO A 42 6.69 2.27 -25.64
CA PRO A 42 7.63 1.56 -26.50
C PRO A 42 7.15 1.45 -27.95
N GLU A 43 8.06 1.66 -28.90
CA GLU A 43 7.72 1.70 -30.35
C GLU A 43 7.42 0.30 -30.91
N VAL A 44 8.09 -0.73 -30.35
CA VAL A 44 7.97 -2.11 -30.84
C VAL A 44 6.88 -2.84 -30.04
N ALA A 45 5.77 -3.12 -30.70
CA ALA A 45 4.75 -4.00 -30.14
C ALA A 45 5.18 -5.47 -30.34
N PRO A 46 5.02 -6.32 -29.31
CA PRO A 46 5.26 -7.76 -29.46
C PRO A 46 4.22 -8.38 -30.41
N ASP A 47 4.65 -9.39 -31.14
CA ASP A 47 3.73 -10.29 -31.85
C ASP A 47 3.04 -11.20 -30.80
N MET A 48 1.81 -10.85 -30.45
CA MET A 48 1.06 -11.54 -29.38
C MET A 48 0.74 -13.00 -29.69
N THR A 49 0.82 -13.44 -30.95
CA THR A 49 0.62 -14.85 -31.33
C THR A 49 1.72 -15.77 -30.78
N ARG A 50 2.88 -15.23 -30.41
CA ARG A 50 3.98 -15.98 -29.77
C ARG A 50 3.68 -16.38 -28.32
N TYR A 51 2.64 -15.81 -27.70
CA TYR A 51 2.30 -16.01 -26.28
C TYR A 51 0.99 -16.77 -26.12
N GLU A 52 0.60 -17.57 -27.11
CA GLU A 52 -0.59 -18.43 -27.02
C GLU A 52 -0.49 -19.40 -25.85
N LEU A 53 -1.62 -19.60 -25.18
CA LEU A 53 -1.70 -20.51 -24.04
C LEU A 53 -1.62 -21.96 -24.54
N LYS A 54 -0.64 -22.70 -24.03
CA LYS A 54 -0.47 -24.15 -24.24
C LYS A 54 -1.39 -24.97 -23.34
N GLU A 55 -1.65 -24.44 -22.14
CA GLU A 55 -2.60 -24.96 -21.17
C GLU A 55 -3.44 -23.80 -20.64
N SER A 56 -4.74 -24.02 -20.51
CA SER A 56 -5.67 -23.01 -19.98
C SER A 56 -6.83 -23.70 -19.26
N THR A 57 -6.79 -23.63 -17.94
CA THR A 57 -7.87 -24.00 -17.03
C THR A 57 -8.20 -22.81 -16.12
N ASP A 58 -9.20 -22.95 -15.26
CA ASP A 58 -9.56 -21.91 -14.29
C ASP A 58 -8.44 -21.64 -13.27
N SER A 59 -7.56 -22.62 -13.03
CA SER A 59 -6.52 -22.55 -12.01
C SER A 59 -5.10 -22.66 -12.55
N VAL A 60 -4.90 -23.01 -13.82
CA VAL A 60 -3.57 -23.17 -14.43
C VAL A 60 -3.57 -22.61 -15.84
N LYS A 61 -2.62 -21.74 -16.14
CA LYS A 61 -2.34 -21.22 -17.49
C LYS A 61 -0.84 -21.28 -17.74
N VAL A 62 -0.47 -21.78 -18.90
CA VAL A 62 0.94 -21.96 -19.29
C VAL A 62 1.16 -21.46 -20.71
N CYS A 63 2.25 -20.74 -20.93
CA CYS A 63 2.78 -20.36 -22.24
C CYS A 63 4.31 -20.56 -22.28
N ASP A 64 4.98 -20.23 -23.40
CA ASP A 64 6.42 -20.45 -23.56
C ASP A 64 7.29 -19.63 -22.57
N TYR A 65 6.77 -18.52 -22.04
CA TYR A 65 7.53 -17.61 -21.19
C TYR A 65 7.04 -17.57 -19.75
N GLY A 66 6.22 -18.53 -19.34
CA GLY A 66 5.80 -18.63 -17.96
C GLY A 66 4.58 -19.47 -17.69
N SER A 67 4.22 -19.50 -16.42
CA SER A 67 3.03 -20.17 -15.89
C SER A 67 2.34 -19.29 -14.85
N LEU A 68 1.02 -19.47 -14.72
CA LEU A 68 0.17 -18.85 -13.71
C LEU A 68 -0.71 -19.94 -13.09
N CYS A 69 -0.54 -20.18 -11.79
CA CYS A 69 -1.25 -21.24 -11.09
C CYS A 69 -1.96 -20.67 -9.85
N LEU A 70 -3.20 -21.11 -9.61
CA LEU A 70 -3.91 -20.86 -8.36
C LEU A 70 -3.64 -22.04 -7.41
N ASN A 71 -2.96 -21.77 -6.30
CA ASN A 71 -2.69 -22.83 -5.32
C ASN A 71 -3.92 -23.12 -4.44
N LYS A 72 -3.85 -24.20 -3.67
CA LYS A 72 -4.95 -24.65 -2.79
C LYS A 72 -5.31 -23.65 -1.68
N ALA A 73 -4.38 -22.73 -1.35
CA ALA A 73 -4.55 -21.71 -0.33
C ALA A 73 -5.11 -20.39 -0.87
N GLY A 74 -5.42 -20.33 -2.19
CA GLY A 74 -6.02 -19.16 -2.84
C GLY A 74 -5.04 -18.08 -3.24
N LEU A 75 -3.73 -18.38 -3.34
CA LEU A 75 -2.72 -17.49 -3.89
C LEU A 75 -2.45 -17.82 -5.35
N TRP A 76 -2.37 -16.79 -6.19
CA TRP A 76 -1.90 -16.94 -7.57
C TRP A 76 -0.37 -16.92 -7.59
N GLU A 77 0.22 -17.90 -8.22
CA GLU A 77 1.67 -18.08 -8.37
C GLU A 77 2.01 -17.91 -9.85
N ALA A 78 2.69 -16.81 -10.20
CA ALA A 78 3.12 -16.54 -11.57
C ALA A 78 4.64 -16.68 -11.64
N LYS A 79 5.13 -17.58 -12.48
CA LYS A 79 6.56 -17.70 -12.81
C LYS A 79 6.78 -17.20 -14.23
N LEU A 80 7.67 -16.22 -14.39
CA LEU A 80 7.87 -15.49 -15.64
C LEU A 80 9.36 -15.41 -15.96
N HIS A 81 9.73 -15.69 -17.22
CA HIS A 81 11.12 -15.62 -17.66
C HIS A 81 11.26 -14.95 -19.03
N GLY A 82 12.50 -14.65 -19.41
CA GLY A 82 12.80 -14.06 -20.72
C GLY A 82 13.03 -12.55 -20.71
N SER A 83 12.93 -11.91 -21.86
CA SER A 83 13.07 -10.46 -22.01
C SER A 83 11.92 -9.71 -21.32
N PRO A 84 12.03 -8.38 -21.05
CA PRO A 84 10.94 -7.61 -20.49
C PRO A 84 9.63 -7.72 -21.29
N ILE A 85 9.73 -7.70 -22.62
CA ILE A 85 8.58 -7.86 -23.51
C ILE A 85 7.98 -9.27 -23.38
N ASP A 86 8.82 -10.32 -23.32
CA ASP A 86 8.33 -11.70 -23.19
C ASP A 86 7.59 -11.90 -21.86
N ARG A 87 8.18 -11.45 -20.74
CA ARG A 87 7.55 -11.54 -19.43
C ARG A 87 6.23 -10.77 -19.35
N GLY A 88 6.22 -9.53 -19.85
CA GLY A 88 5.03 -8.69 -19.85
C GLY A 88 3.90 -9.29 -20.68
N ALA A 89 4.19 -9.73 -21.92
CA ALA A 89 3.19 -10.32 -22.80
C ALA A 89 2.63 -11.65 -22.25
N ALA A 90 3.52 -12.53 -21.78
CA ALA A 90 3.12 -13.79 -21.15
C ALA A 90 2.23 -13.56 -19.92
N TYR A 91 2.65 -12.66 -19.02
CA TYR A 91 1.84 -12.34 -17.86
C TYR A 91 0.48 -11.75 -18.24
N GLY A 92 0.46 -10.81 -19.21
CA GLY A 92 -0.79 -10.22 -19.69
C GLY A 92 -1.78 -11.25 -20.23
N VAL A 93 -1.31 -12.19 -21.07
CA VAL A 93 -2.17 -13.23 -21.64
C VAL A 93 -2.68 -14.21 -20.58
N MET A 94 -1.80 -14.67 -19.69
CA MET A 94 -2.17 -15.63 -18.64
C MET A 94 -3.09 -14.99 -17.57
N SER A 95 -2.89 -13.72 -17.22
CA SER A 95 -3.62 -13.05 -16.14
C SER A 95 -4.75 -12.13 -16.60
N LYS A 96 -5.20 -12.23 -17.85
CA LYS A 96 -6.19 -11.30 -18.45
C LYS A 96 -7.42 -11.08 -17.57
N GLU A 97 -8.06 -12.14 -17.09
CA GLU A 97 -9.25 -12.03 -16.24
C GLU A 97 -8.94 -11.40 -14.87
N LEU A 98 -7.74 -11.66 -14.35
CA LEU A 98 -7.28 -11.06 -13.10
C LEU A 98 -7.00 -9.56 -13.28
N LEU A 99 -6.41 -9.15 -14.41
CA LEU A 99 -6.19 -7.74 -14.76
C LEU A 99 -7.52 -6.99 -14.90
N ASP A 100 -8.48 -7.58 -15.63
CA ASP A 100 -9.81 -6.99 -15.82
C ASP A 100 -10.57 -6.87 -14.49
N TYR A 101 -10.48 -7.89 -13.62
CA TYR A 101 -11.05 -7.85 -12.28
C TYR A 101 -10.39 -6.75 -11.42
N GLN A 102 -9.06 -6.71 -11.37
CA GLN A 102 -8.32 -5.76 -10.53
C GLN A 102 -8.60 -4.32 -10.94
N GLU A 103 -8.60 -4.04 -12.26
CA GLU A 103 -8.93 -2.71 -12.78
C GLU A 103 -10.37 -2.33 -12.45
N SER A 104 -11.34 -3.27 -12.56
CA SER A 104 -12.73 -2.99 -12.20
C SER A 104 -12.90 -2.64 -10.73
N VAL A 105 -12.30 -3.42 -9.83
CA VAL A 105 -12.36 -3.15 -8.38
C VAL A 105 -11.73 -1.80 -8.03
N PHE A 106 -10.62 -1.46 -8.66
CA PHE A 106 -9.95 -0.18 -8.43
C PHE A 106 -10.82 1.01 -8.89
N VAL A 107 -11.39 0.94 -10.09
CA VAL A 107 -12.27 1.98 -10.62
C VAL A 107 -13.56 2.09 -9.81
N ASP A 108 -14.18 0.96 -9.44
CA ASP A 108 -15.39 0.94 -8.61
C ASP A 108 -15.14 1.58 -7.23
N GLN A 109 -13.96 1.37 -6.65
CA GLN A 109 -13.59 2.00 -5.39
C GLN A 109 -13.43 3.52 -5.52
N ILE A 110 -12.87 4.01 -6.63
CA ILE A 110 -12.80 5.45 -6.92
C ILE A 110 -14.23 6.04 -6.99
N HIS A 111 -15.16 5.36 -7.65
CA HIS A 111 -16.56 5.81 -7.76
C HIS A 111 -17.32 5.77 -6.44
N LYS A 112 -16.98 4.84 -5.52
CA LYS A 112 -17.53 4.86 -4.15
C LYS A 112 -17.08 6.07 -3.35
N ILE A 113 -15.83 6.53 -3.55
CA ILE A 113 -15.28 7.72 -2.89
C ILE A 113 -15.79 9.00 -3.57
N ILE A 114 -15.89 8.99 -4.90
CA ILE A 114 -16.25 10.15 -5.72
C ILE A 114 -17.43 9.77 -6.61
N SER A 115 -18.65 10.05 -6.16
CA SER A 115 -19.88 9.66 -6.86
C SER A 115 -20.14 10.43 -8.18
N SER A 116 -19.43 11.54 -8.43
CA SER A 116 -19.64 12.38 -9.63
C SER A 116 -18.69 11.98 -10.76
N GLU A 117 -19.21 11.42 -11.84
CA GLU A 117 -18.48 11.11 -13.08
C GLU A 117 -17.69 12.31 -13.64
N ARG A 118 -18.26 13.51 -13.55
CA ARG A 118 -17.60 14.74 -14.01
C ARG A 118 -16.36 15.05 -13.18
N TRP A 119 -16.42 14.83 -11.87
CA TRP A 119 -15.29 15.01 -10.97
C TRP A 119 -14.22 13.93 -11.18
N VAL A 120 -14.61 12.67 -11.37
CA VAL A 120 -13.67 11.59 -11.71
C VAL A 120 -12.92 11.92 -13.00
N GLY A 121 -13.64 12.33 -14.06
CA GLY A 121 -13.01 12.73 -15.32
C GLY A 121 -12.10 13.97 -15.20
N PHE A 122 -12.43 14.93 -14.34
CA PHE A 122 -11.58 16.09 -14.06
C PHE A 122 -10.30 15.68 -13.31
N LEU A 123 -10.42 14.91 -12.24
CA LEU A 123 -9.29 14.42 -11.46
C LEU A 123 -8.36 13.54 -12.29
N HIS A 124 -8.91 12.73 -13.18
CA HIS A 124 -8.12 11.93 -14.12
C HIS A 124 -7.24 12.83 -15.02
N LYS A 125 -7.77 13.94 -15.54
CA LYS A 125 -6.97 14.89 -16.33
C LYS A 125 -5.84 15.51 -15.49
N LEU A 126 -6.10 15.81 -14.23
CA LEU A 126 -5.05 16.28 -13.31
C LEU A 126 -3.98 15.23 -13.07
N ILE A 127 -4.35 13.94 -12.95
CA ILE A 127 -3.39 12.82 -12.82
C ILE A 127 -2.53 12.71 -14.09
N ILE A 128 -3.09 12.86 -15.29
CA ILE A 128 -2.31 12.87 -16.53
C ILE A 128 -1.30 14.02 -16.54
N ILE A 129 -1.73 15.24 -16.16
CA ILE A 129 -0.84 16.39 -16.07
C ILE A 129 0.26 16.17 -15.03
N PHE A 130 -0.09 15.60 -13.88
CA PHE A 130 0.85 15.28 -12.81
C PHE A 130 1.89 14.23 -13.27
N ASN A 131 1.44 13.19 -13.97
CA ASN A 131 2.27 12.07 -14.42
C ASN A 131 2.95 12.28 -15.78
N ARG A 132 2.79 13.45 -16.43
CA ARG A 132 3.25 13.72 -17.81
C ARG A 132 4.73 13.44 -18.08
N ASN A 133 5.57 13.48 -17.05
CA ASN A 133 7.01 13.23 -17.15
C ASN A 133 7.45 11.89 -16.52
N MET A 134 6.53 11.14 -15.92
CA MET A 134 6.83 9.94 -15.14
C MET A 134 7.64 8.92 -15.93
N ALA A 135 7.26 8.66 -17.17
CA ALA A 135 7.91 7.67 -18.03
C ALA A 135 9.42 7.95 -18.28
N ARG A 136 9.84 9.21 -18.21
CA ARG A 136 11.26 9.59 -18.38
C ARG A 136 12.16 9.09 -17.23
N HIS A 137 11.57 8.89 -16.06
CA HIS A 137 12.27 8.40 -14.87
C HIS A 137 12.23 6.87 -14.74
N ILE A 138 11.43 6.19 -15.58
CA ILE A 138 11.27 4.73 -15.56
C ILE A 138 12.17 4.09 -16.61
N PRO A 139 13.05 3.14 -16.23
CA PRO A 139 13.88 2.40 -17.16
C PRO A 139 13.10 1.76 -18.30
N LEU A 140 13.71 1.67 -19.48
CA LEU A 140 13.05 1.12 -20.68
C LEU A 140 12.54 -0.30 -20.44
N GLU A 141 13.32 -1.16 -19.80
CA GLU A 141 12.93 -2.54 -19.48
C GLU A 141 11.60 -2.64 -18.71
N ASN A 142 11.38 -1.72 -17.73
CA ASN A 142 10.13 -1.70 -16.99
C ASN A 142 8.97 -1.19 -17.85
N ARG A 143 9.22 -0.18 -18.69
CA ARG A 143 8.21 0.34 -19.63
C ARG A 143 7.81 -0.70 -20.69
N GLU A 144 8.76 -1.45 -21.21
CA GLU A 144 8.53 -2.55 -22.17
C GLU A 144 7.68 -3.67 -21.55
N GLU A 145 7.99 -4.07 -20.32
CA GLU A 145 7.26 -5.11 -19.61
C GLU A 145 5.81 -4.67 -19.30
N ILE A 146 5.63 -3.44 -18.78
CA ILE A 146 4.30 -2.86 -18.52
C ILE A 146 3.51 -2.68 -19.83
N TYR A 147 4.17 -2.24 -20.91
CA TYR A 147 3.53 -2.08 -22.22
C TYR A 147 3.04 -3.41 -22.76
N ALA A 148 3.89 -4.44 -22.79
CA ALA A 148 3.53 -5.75 -23.30
C ALA A 148 2.38 -6.37 -22.51
N MET A 149 2.40 -6.28 -21.17
CA MET A 149 1.28 -6.70 -20.32
C MET A 149 -0.01 -5.94 -20.65
N SER A 150 0.09 -4.62 -20.85
CA SER A 150 -1.09 -3.77 -21.08
C SER A 150 -1.89 -4.11 -22.33
N LEU A 151 -1.27 -4.76 -23.32
CA LEU A 151 -1.96 -5.17 -24.55
C LEU A 151 -3.11 -6.15 -24.31
N SER A 152 -3.06 -6.91 -23.21
CA SER A 152 -4.11 -7.85 -22.80
C SER A 152 -5.22 -7.20 -21.95
N CYS A 153 -5.06 -5.97 -21.48
CA CYS A 153 -6.05 -5.28 -20.66
C CYS A 153 -7.31 -4.89 -21.45
N THR A 154 -8.43 -4.74 -20.73
CA THR A 154 -9.73 -4.36 -21.30
C THR A 154 -9.74 -2.98 -21.93
N GLU A 155 -10.62 -2.79 -22.93
CA GLU A 155 -10.92 -1.48 -23.54
C GLU A 155 -12.00 -0.69 -22.77
N LYS A 156 -12.66 -1.33 -21.83
CA LYS A 156 -13.77 -0.75 -21.04
C LYS A 156 -13.44 0.62 -20.45
N TYR A 157 -12.19 0.83 -20.11
CA TYR A 157 -11.73 2.04 -19.41
C TYR A 157 -10.89 2.98 -20.29
N ASP A 158 -10.95 2.85 -21.63
CA ASP A 158 -10.18 3.70 -22.56
C ASP A 158 -10.54 5.20 -22.49
N ALA A 159 -11.70 5.52 -21.93
CA ALA A 159 -12.06 6.90 -21.57
C ALA A 159 -11.07 7.54 -20.56
N TYR A 160 -10.36 6.72 -19.78
CA TYR A 160 -9.31 7.12 -18.84
C TYR A 160 -7.88 7.04 -19.40
N GLY A 161 -7.72 6.85 -20.72
CA GLY A 161 -6.45 6.81 -21.42
C GLY A 161 -6.15 5.45 -22.04
N SER A 162 -5.06 5.38 -22.85
CA SER A 162 -4.64 4.13 -23.46
C SER A 162 -4.32 3.05 -22.40
N LYS A 163 -4.45 1.79 -22.78
CA LYS A 163 -4.14 0.65 -21.89
C LYS A 163 -2.79 0.80 -21.20
N TYR A 164 -1.75 1.16 -21.96
CA TYR A 164 -0.41 1.41 -21.41
C TYR A 164 -0.38 2.57 -20.41
N ALA A 165 -0.95 3.71 -20.76
CA ALA A 165 -0.96 4.88 -19.87
C ALA A 165 -1.68 4.58 -18.55
N ARG A 166 -2.80 3.84 -18.59
CA ARG A 166 -3.53 3.43 -17.39
C ARG A 166 -2.66 2.51 -16.51
N GLN A 167 -2.08 1.45 -17.09
CA GLN A 167 -1.24 0.52 -16.34
C GLN A 167 0.00 1.20 -15.76
N LEU A 168 0.62 2.12 -16.50
CA LEU A 168 1.75 2.91 -15.98
C LEU A 168 1.32 3.79 -14.80
N ASN A 169 0.15 4.44 -14.89
CA ASN A 169 -0.41 5.24 -13.80
C ASN A 169 -0.76 4.39 -12.56
N TYR A 170 -1.20 3.14 -12.73
CA TYR A 170 -1.50 2.24 -11.61
C TYR A 170 -0.24 1.83 -10.83
N HIS A 171 0.95 1.81 -11.47
CA HIS A 171 2.21 1.62 -10.76
C HIS A 171 2.56 2.79 -9.83
N ALA A 172 2.03 3.99 -10.10
CA ALA A 172 2.15 5.15 -9.23
C ALA A 172 0.98 5.31 -8.23
N ALA A 173 -0.02 4.43 -8.29
CA ALA A 173 -1.24 4.58 -7.47
C ALA A 173 -0.97 4.52 -5.97
N HIS A 174 -0.03 3.66 -5.52
CA HIS A 174 0.42 3.63 -4.13
C HIS A 174 0.97 4.99 -3.70
N ASP A 175 1.87 5.56 -4.49
CA ASP A 175 2.55 6.82 -4.20
C ASP A 175 1.57 8.01 -4.22
N ILE A 176 0.65 8.03 -5.21
CA ILE A 176 -0.39 9.05 -5.31
C ILE A 176 -1.35 8.94 -4.12
N GLY A 177 -1.79 7.73 -3.78
CA GLY A 177 -2.64 7.47 -2.62
C GLY A 177 -1.98 7.92 -1.32
N HIS A 178 -0.68 7.65 -1.17
CA HIS A 178 0.10 8.12 -0.05
C HIS A 178 0.20 9.67 0.02
N ALA A 179 0.41 10.33 -1.12
CA ALA A 179 0.42 11.80 -1.20
C ALA A 179 -0.94 12.42 -0.82
N MET A 180 -2.04 11.69 -1.05
CA MET A 180 -3.42 12.09 -0.72
C MET A 180 -3.89 11.66 0.67
N GLN A 181 -3.02 11.34 1.60
CA GLN A 181 -3.15 10.77 2.97
C GLN A 181 -4.51 10.82 3.71
N GLN A 182 -5.44 11.66 3.27
CA GLN A 182 -6.76 11.85 3.88
C GLN A 182 -7.81 10.82 3.45
N TYR A 183 -7.56 10.06 2.38
CA TYR A 183 -8.57 9.23 1.74
C TYR A 183 -8.25 7.73 1.71
N MET A 184 -7.02 7.34 2.05
CA MET A 184 -6.60 5.94 2.03
C MET A 184 -5.96 5.55 3.37
N LEU A 185 -6.39 4.42 3.91
CA LEU A 185 -5.74 3.81 5.07
C LEU A 185 -4.45 3.15 4.59
N VAL A 186 -3.33 3.83 4.82
CA VAL A 186 -1.99 3.33 4.52
C VAL A 186 -1.21 3.29 5.83
N GLY A 187 -0.89 2.09 6.28
CA GLY A 187 -0.02 1.84 7.41
C GLY A 187 0.91 0.70 7.06
N CYS A 188 2.18 0.80 7.44
CA CYS A 188 3.11 -0.29 7.26
C CYS A 188 3.83 -0.56 8.57
N SER A 189 3.99 -1.83 8.89
CA SER A 189 4.74 -2.27 10.05
C SER A 189 5.75 -3.31 9.62
N SER A 190 7.04 -3.02 9.76
CA SER A 190 8.12 -3.93 9.40
C SER A 190 9.14 -3.98 10.51
N PHE A 191 9.79 -5.12 10.66
CA PHE A 191 10.92 -5.29 11.56
C PHE A 191 11.90 -6.33 11.02
N ALA A 192 13.12 -6.27 11.51
CA ALA A 192 14.09 -7.33 11.31
C ALA A 192 14.86 -7.60 12.60
N THR A 193 15.26 -8.85 12.79
CA THR A 193 16.11 -9.32 13.89
C THR A 193 17.24 -10.20 13.36
N TRP A 194 18.38 -10.19 14.03
CA TRP A 194 19.54 -11.02 13.70
C TRP A 194 20.41 -11.26 14.95
N GLY A 195 21.44 -12.08 14.83
CA GLY A 195 22.33 -12.39 15.93
C GLY A 195 21.56 -12.98 17.14
N ARG A 196 21.83 -12.48 18.33
CA ARG A 196 21.23 -13.02 19.56
C ARG A 196 19.71 -12.86 19.68
N GLU A 197 19.09 -12.03 18.87
CA GLU A 197 17.66 -11.77 18.91
C GLU A 197 16.88 -12.61 17.89
N SER A 198 17.58 -13.39 17.07
CA SER A 198 16.99 -14.31 16.12
C SER A 198 17.34 -15.75 16.44
N GLU A 199 16.45 -16.66 16.10
CA GLU A 199 16.69 -18.09 16.12
C GLU A 199 17.87 -18.42 15.19
N ASN A 200 18.81 -19.23 15.67
CA ASN A 200 20.06 -19.58 14.97
C ASN A 200 20.97 -18.39 14.60
N GLY A 201 20.68 -17.18 15.06
CA GLY A 201 21.43 -15.98 14.74
C GLY A 201 21.19 -15.40 13.35
N GLU A 202 20.32 -16.00 12.57
CA GLU A 202 20.04 -15.63 11.19
C GLU A 202 19.10 -14.42 11.08
N LEU A 203 19.12 -13.77 9.91
CA LEU A 203 18.26 -12.64 9.63
C LEU A 203 16.80 -13.09 9.42
N ILE A 204 15.90 -12.56 10.23
CA ILE A 204 14.43 -12.71 10.07
C ILE A 204 13.83 -11.34 9.85
N ILE A 205 12.94 -11.21 8.86
CA ILE A 205 12.23 -9.97 8.56
C ILE A 205 10.74 -10.24 8.53
N GLY A 206 9.95 -9.45 9.25
CA GLY A 206 8.49 -9.50 9.22
C GLY A 206 7.89 -8.18 8.71
N ARG A 207 6.80 -8.26 7.93
CA ARG A 207 6.14 -7.06 7.39
C ARG A 207 4.65 -7.25 7.17
N ASN A 208 3.83 -6.26 7.64
CA ASN A 208 2.46 -6.02 7.20
C ASN A 208 2.42 -4.88 6.20
N PHE A 209 1.81 -5.10 5.04
CA PHE A 209 1.47 -4.08 4.08
C PHE A 209 -0.01 -3.71 4.22
N ASP A 210 -0.27 -2.70 5.05
CA ASP A 210 -1.60 -2.17 5.28
C ASP A 210 -1.92 -1.13 4.21
N PHE A 211 -2.58 -1.62 3.15
CA PHE A 211 -3.02 -0.82 2.00
C PHE A 211 -4.45 -1.20 1.68
N PHE A 212 -5.39 -0.38 2.10
CA PHE A 212 -6.80 -0.68 2.00
C PHE A 212 -7.48 0.10 0.88
N VAL A 213 -7.86 -0.63 -0.16
CA VAL A 213 -8.67 -0.16 -1.29
C VAL A 213 -9.95 -1.02 -1.40
N GLY A 214 -10.49 -1.42 -0.24
CA GLY A 214 -11.57 -2.40 -0.13
C GLY A 214 -11.08 -3.85 -0.08
N ASP A 215 -11.86 -4.73 0.54
CA ASP A 215 -11.48 -6.15 0.72
C ASP A 215 -11.34 -6.89 -0.63
N ASP A 216 -12.14 -6.52 -1.65
CA ASP A 216 -12.06 -7.10 -2.99
C ASP A 216 -10.72 -6.82 -3.69
N PHE A 217 -10.06 -5.72 -3.37
CA PHE A 217 -8.75 -5.38 -3.96
C PHE A 217 -7.65 -6.37 -3.56
N ALA A 218 -7.70 -6.90 -2.35
CA ALA A 218 -6.72 -7.85 -1.81
C ALA A 218 -7.07 -9.32 -2.10
N LYS A 219 -8.16 -9.59 -2.82
CA LYS A 219 -8.70 -10.95 -3.04
C LYS A 219 -7.78 -11.83 -3.88
N ASN A 220 -7.22 -11.30 -4.95
CA ASN A 220 -6.38 -12.01 -5.90
C ASN A 220 -4.91 -11.64 -5.70
N LYS A 221 -4.30 -12.05 -4.58
CA LYS A 221 -2.86 -11.86 -4.39
C LYS A 221 -2.08 -12.67 -5.40
N VAL A 222 -1.03 -12.08 -5.96
CA VAL A 222 -0.13 -12.74 -6.90
C VAL A 222 1.28 -12.78 -6.32
N ILE A 223 1.88 -13.95 -6.33
CA ILE A 223 3.29 -14.18 -6.02
C ILE A 223 4.00 -14.25 -7.37
N LEU A 224 4.81 -13.24 -7.66
CA LEU A 224 5.55 -13.12 -8.92
C LEU A 224 6.95 -13.66 -8.74
N PHE A 225 7.28 -14.80 -9.34
CA PHE A 225 8.64 -15.32 -9.47
C PHE A 225 9.17 -14.88 -10.83
N ILE A 226 10.18 -14.03 -10.83
CA ILE A 226 10.71 -13.39 -12.03
C ILE A 226 12.13 -13.86 -12.29
N GLU A 227 12.38 -14.41 -13.47
CA GLU A 227 13.69 -14.79 -14.00
C GLU A 227 14.07 -13.86 -15.16
N PRO A 228 14.66 -12.70 -14.87
CA PRO A 228 14.98 -11.71 -15.89
C PRO A 228 16.23 -12.16 -16.69
N THR A 229 16.33 -11.71 -17.95
CA THR A 229 17.52 -11.92 -18.76
C THR A 229 18.75 -11.16 -18.23
N GLN A 230 18.54 -10.18 -17.37
CA GLN A 230 19.61 -9.39 -16.74
C GLN A 230 19.24 -9.12 -15.27
N GLY A 231 20.25 -9.24 -14.39
CA GLY A 231 20.08 -9.11 -12.95
C GLY A 231 19.76 -10.43 -12.27
N TYR A 232 19.30 -10.37 -11.03
CA TYR A 232 19.02 -11.52 -10.20
C TYR A 232 17.57 -11.97 -10.35
N ASN A 233 17.34 -13.28 -10.22
CA ASN A 233 16.02 -13.84 -10.03
C ASN A 233 15.42 -13.34 -8.71
N PHE A 234 14.12 -13.06 -8.69
CA PHE A 234 13.48 -12.54 -7.50
C PHE A 234 12.01 -12.92 -7.39
N VAL A 235 11.49 -12.88 -6.17
CA VAL A 235 10.06 -13.00 -5.88
C VAL A 235 9.50 -11.68 -5.36
N SER A 236 8.26 -11.38 -5.74
CA SER A 236 7.50 -10.23 -5.23
C SER A 236 6.07 -10.63 -4.89
N VAL A 237 5.55 -10.13 -3.75
CA VAL A 237 4.13 -10.24 -3.43
C VAL A 237 3.41 -9.00 -3.92
N SER A 238 2.36 -9.20 -4.72
CA SER A 238 1.72 -8.15 -5.49
C SER A 238 0.21 -8.39 -5.71
N TRP A 239 -0.39 -7.55 -6.51
CA TRP A 239 -1.73 -7.74 -7.08
C TRP A 239 -1.67 -7.77 -8.60
N PRO A 240 -2.72 -8.27 -9.31
CA PRO A 240 -2.72 -8.32 -10.77
C PRO A 240 -2.44 -6.96 -11.40
N GLY A 241 -1.48 -6.93 -12.33
CA GLY A 241 -1.06 -5.72 -13.04
C GLY A 241 0.06 -4.91 -12.38
N MET A 242 0.41 -5.15 -11.12
CA MET A 242 1.53 -4.49 -10.46
C MET A 242 2.83 -5.28 -10.66
N LEU A 243 3.68 -4.81 -11.56
CA LEU A 243 5.00 -5.38 -11.87
C LEU A 243 6.15 -4.73 -11.04
N GLY A 244 5.82 -3.77 -10.19
CA GLY A 244 6.72 -3.23 -9.18
C GLY A 244 6.85 -4.15 -7.96
N VAL A 245 7.73 -3.81 -7.01
CA VAL A 245 7.95 -4.55 -5.77
C VAL A 245 7.42 -3.75 -4.59
N LEU A 246 6.60 -4.39 -3.76
CA LEU A 246 6.09 -3.86 -2.49
C LEU A 246 6.76 -4.58 -1.31
N SER A 247 6.92 -5.90 -1.45
CA SER A 247 7.67 -6.80 -0.57
C SER A 247 8.26 -7.90 -1.44
N GLY A 248 9.55 -8.15 -1.33
CA GLY A 248 10.20 -9.18 -2.16
C GLY A 248 11.58 -9.58 -1.66
N MET A 249 12.10 -10.65 -2.24
CA MET A 249 13.43 -11.20 -1.99
C MET A 249 14.04 -11.71 -3.30
N ASN A 250 15.35 -11.54 -3.47
CA ASN A 250 16.06 -12.10 -4.62
C ASN A 250 16.89 -13.34 -4.25
N GLU A 251 17.44 -14.01 -5.26
CA GLU A 251 18.27 -15.23 -5.13
C GLU A 251 19.58 -15.03 -4.36
N LYS A 252 19.94 -13.78 -4.02
CA LYS A 252 21.09 -13.46 -3.16
C LYS A 252 20.71 -13.24 -1.71
N GLY A 253 19.42 -13.44 -1.35
CA GLY A 253 18.91 -13.17 -0.02
C GLY A 253 18.89 -11.67 0.31
N LEU A 254 18.77 -10.80 -0.69
CA LEU A 254 18.45 -9.39 -0.47
C LEU A 254 16.93 -9.24 -0.44
N THR A 255 16.40 -8.59 0.60
CA THR A 255 14.96 -8.30 0.73
C THR A 255 14.69 -6.81 0.63
N VAL A 256 13.54 -6.44 0.11
CA VAL A 256 13.04 -5.06 0.08
C VAL A 256 11.59 -5.02 0.53
N THR A 257 11.29 -4.12 1.48
CA THR A 257 9.91 -3.74 1.82
C THR A 257 9.79 -2.23 1.83
N ILE A 258 8.67 -1.68 1.34
CA ILE A 258 8.43 -0.24 1.29
C ILE A 258 7.50 0.19 2.42
N ASN A 259 7.81 1.30 3.09
CA ASN A 259 7.02 1.88 4.16
C ASN A 259 6.87 3.38 3.92
N ALA A 260 5.65 3.84 3.73
CA ALA A 260 5.36 5.25 3.49
C ALA A 260 5.84 6.15 4.65
N ALA A 261 6.41 7.31 4.34
CA ALA A 261 6.80 8.33 5.31
C ALA A 261 6.20 9.69 4.93
N LYS A 262 5.95 10.57 5.92
CA LYS A 262 5.36 11.87 5.64
C LYS A 262 6.36 12.81 4.96
N GLY A 263 5.90 13.47 3.90
CA GLY A 263 6.68 14.44 3.15
C GLY A 263 5.85 15.57 2.55
N PRO A 264 6.47 16.45 1.76
CA PRO A 264 5.73 17.47 1.04
C PRO A 264 4.82 16.85 -0.02
N ILE A 265 3.71 17.53 -0.34
CA ILE A 265 2.86 17.15 -1.46
C ILE A 265 3.66 17.38 -2.76
N PRO A 266 3.85 16.34 -3.60
CA PRO A 266 4.63 16.47 -4.82
C PRO A 266 3.87 17.30 -5.87
N LEU A 267 4.60 18.10 -6.66
CA LEU A 267 4.02 18.91 -7.74
C LEU A 267 4.09 18.19 -9.11
N SER A 268 4.87 17.15 -9.23
CA SER A 268 4.99 16.27 -10.40
C SER A 268 5.43 14.89 -9.96
N SER A 269 5.12 13.88 -10.76
CA SER A 269 5.63 12.53 -10.55
C SER A 269 7.07 12.38 -11.06
N ALA A 270 7.74 11.35 -10.54
CA ALA A 270 9.00 10.81 -11.00
C ALA A 270 8.89 9.27 -10.99
N MET A 271 9.97 8.52 -10.72
CA MET A 271 9.92 7.06 -10.65
C MET A 271 9.03 6.61 -9.49
N PRO A 272 8.02 5.75 -9.71
CA PRO A 272 7.25 5.13 -8.65
C PRO A 272 8.15 4.33 -7.71
N ILE A 273 7.89 4.41 -6.40
CA ILE A 273 8.72 3.73 -5.40
C ILE A 273 8.73 2.21 -5.57
N SER A 274 7.63 1.63 -6.01
CA SER A 274 7.53 0.20 -6.30
C SER A 274 8.48 -0.25 -7.42
N LEU A 275 8.69 0.59 -8.44
CA LEU A 275 9.66 0.33 -9.51
C LEU A 275 11.09 0.55 -9.07
N LEU A 276 11.35 1.52 -8.16
CA LEU A 276 12.65 1.65 -7.53
C LEU A 276 12.98 0.44 -6.65
N ALA A 277 12.05 -0.02 -5.84
CA ALA A 277 12.20 -1.22 -5.02
C ALA A 277 12.50 -2.45 -5.88
N ARG A 278 11.80 -2.59 -7.02
CA ARG A 278 12.11 -3.63 -8.01
C ARG A 278 13.53 -3.51 -8.57
N ARG A 279 13.96 -2.29 -8.91
CA ARG A 279 15.31 -2.06 -9.43
C ARG A 279 16.38 -2.49 -8.43
N ILE A 280 16.17 -2.18 -7.15
CA ILE A 280 17.04 -2.63 -6.06
C ILE A 280 17.06 -4.16 -6.01
N LEU A 281 15.88 -4.79 -5.97
CA LEU A 281 15.75 -6.24 -5.83
C LEU A 281 16.39 -7.00 -7.01
N GLN A 282 16.23 -6.49 -8.22
CA GLN A 282 16.77 -7.11 -9.44
C GLN A 282 18.29 -6.96 -9.60
N TYR A 283 18.91 -5.92 -8.99
CA TYR A 283 20.30 -5.57 -9.31
C TYR A 283 21.22 -5.40 -8.10
N ALA A 284 20.73 -5.51 -6.87
CA ALA A 284 21.55 -5.44 -5.67
C ALA A 284 21.71 -6.80 -5.01
N SER A 285 22.89 -7.09 -4.47
CA SER A 285 23.19 -8.27 -3.67
C SER A 285 23.42 -7.96 -2.18
N ASP A 286 23.58 -6.68 -1.85
CA ASP A 286 23.84 -6.21 -0.48
C ASP A 286 23.27 -4.80 -0.23
N ILE A 287 23.35 -4.35 1.03
CA ILE A 287 22.84 -3.04 1.47
C ILE A 287 23.55 -1.89 0.76
N SER A 288 24.84 -1.99 0.49
CA SER A 288 25.61 -0.93 -0.15
C SER A 288 25.19 -0.72 -1.60
N GLU A 289 24.99 -1.82 -2.34
CA GLU A 289 24.48 -1.79 -3.72
C GLU A 289 23.05 -1.26 -3.78
N ALA A 290 22.19 -1.70 -2.85
CA ALA A 290 20.83 -1.20 -2.72
C ALA A 290 20.80 0.33 -2.51
N TYR A 291 21.63 0.84 -1.60
CA TYR A 291 21.75 2.27 -1.34
C TYR A 291 22.27 3.03 -2.56
N GLY A 292 23.29 2.48 -3.23
CA GLY A 292 23.86 3.06 -4.46
C GLY A 292 22.84 3.13 -5.60
N ILE A 293 21.99 2.11 -5.77
CA ILE A 293 20.90 2.11 -6.75
C ILE A 293 19.84 3.14 -6.37
N ALA A 294 19.39 3.17 -5.10
CA ALA A 294 18.38 4.12 -4.65
C ALA A 294 18.78 5.58 -4.89
N GLY A 295 20.09 5.89 -4.82
CA GLY A 295 20.63 7.23 -5.07
C GLY A 295 20.63 7.67 -6.53
N LYS A 296 20.50 6.75 -7.49
CA LYS A 296 20.54 7.06 -8.93
C LYS A 296 19.21 7.49 -9.52
N PHE A 297 18.10 7.25 -8.81
CA PHE A 297 16.76 7.50 -9.31
C PHE A 297 16.03 8.54 -8.48
N GLU A 298 15.35 9.46 -9.15
CA GLU A 298 14.44 10.41 -8.53
C GLU A 298 13.09 9.74 -8.26
N THR A 299 12.56 9.94 -7.05
CA THR A 299 11.22 9.54 -6.65
C THR A 299 10.42 10.79 -6.28
N PHE A 300 9.11 10.70 -6.20
CA PHE A 300 8.28 11.88 -5.91
C PHE A 300 7.57 11.83 -4.56
N VAL A 301 7.72 10.73 -3.83
CA VAL A 301 7.17 10.57 -2.48
C VAL A 301 8.27 10.30 -1.46
N SER A 302 7.90 10.41 -0.20
CA SER A 302 8.76 10.18 0.96
C SER A 302 8.53 8.77 1.48
N GLU A 303 9.60 7.94 1.50
CA GLU A 303 9.52 6.52 1.80
C GLU A 303 10.69 6.04 2.65
N SER A 304 10.47 4.95 3.37
CA SER A 304 11.49 4.14 4.02
C SER A 304 11.50 2.75 3.38
N LEU A 305 12.66 2.33 2.88
CA LEU A 305 12.85 0.98 2.34
C LEU A 305 13.64 0.18 3.37
N LEU A 306 13.02 -0.81 3.99
CA LEU A 306 13.74 -1.76 4.85
C LEU A 306 14.41 -2.79 3.94
N ILE A 307 15.72 -2.81 3.98
CA ILE A 307 16.58 -3.71 3.22
C ILE A 307 17.19 -4.73 4.18
N GLY A 308 16.91 -6.01 3.96
CA GLY A 308 17.62 -7.10 4.62
C GLY A 308 18.63 -7.73 3.66
N SER A 309 19.75 -8.19 4.17
CA SER A 309 20.81 -8.82 3.35
C SER A 309 21.40 -10.01 4.06
N ALA A 310 21.25 -11.19 3.47
CA ALA A 310 21.92 -12.41 3.93
C ALA A 310 23.45 -12.24 3.91
N LYS A 311 23.99 -11.58 2.89
CA LYS A 311 25.42 -11.31 2.73
C LYS A 311 25.97 -10.41 3.84
N ASP A 312 25.23 -9.39 4.27
CA ASP A 312 25.62 -8.49 5.34
C ASP A 312 25.24 -9.05 6.73
N GLY A 313 24.38 -10.08 6.81
CA GLY A 313 23.88 -10.68 8.04
C GLY A 313 23.04 -9.73 8.89
N CYS A 314 22.47 -8.68 8.30
CA CYS A 314 21.70 -7.65 9.00
C CYS A 314 20.71 -6.91 8.09
N ALA A 315 20.00 -5.95 8.67
CA ALA A 315 19.12 -5.07 7.91
C ALA A 315 19.44 -3.59 8.15
N ALA A 316 19.05 -2.74 7.19
CA ALA A 316 19.13 -1.29 7.27
C ALA A 316 17.91 -0.63 6.62
N ILE A 317 17.64 0.63 6.93
CA ILE A 317 16.57 1.40 6.29
C ILE A 317 17.18 2.47 5.38
N ILE A 318 16.79 2.46 4.11
CA ILE A 318 17.04 3.56 3.20
C ILE A 318 15.88 4.53 3.35
N GLU A 319 16.12 5.66 3.96
CA GLU A 319 15.17 6.76 4.11
C GLU A 319 15.32 7.72 2.95
N LYS A 320 14.28 7.89 2.15
CA LYS A 320 14.34 8.65 0.91
C LYS A 320 13.17 9.64 0.79
N THR A 321 13.51 10.87 0.45
CA THR A 321 12.59 11.91 -0.01
C THR A 321 12.94 12.29 -1.45
N PRO A 322 12.13 13.09 -2.16
CA PRO A 322 12.47 13.56 -3.50
C PRO A 322 13.84 14.25 -3.60
N ASP A 323 14.28 14.94 -2.55
CA ASP A 323 15.45 15.81 -2.54
C ASP A 323 16.64 15.27 -1.75
N ARG A 324 16.48 14.25 -0.92
CA ARG A 324 17.56 13.70 -0.08
C ARG A 324 17.34 12.25 0.32
N MET A 325 18.41 11.61 0.74
CA MET A 325 18.43 10.21 1.15
C MET A 325 19.41 9.98 2.30
N ALA A 326 19.09 9.06 3.20
CA ALA A 326 19.95 8.61 4.27
C ALA A 326 19.87 7.10 4.45
N LEU A 327 20.93 6.50 5.00
CA LEU A 327 20.95 5.10 5.40
C LEU A 327 20.95 5.04 6.94
N TYR A 328 19.88 4.48 7.51
CA TYR A 328 19.80 4.19 8.92
C TYR A 328 20.23 2.75 9.20
N LYS A 329 21.21 2.59 10.09
CA LYS A 329 21.65 1.30 10.64
C LYS A 329 21.37 1.27 12.13
N SER A 330 20.74 0.21 12.60
CA SER A 330 20.47 0.04 14.03
C SER A 330 21.76 -0.18 14.81
N PRO A 331 21.89 0.38 16.01
CA PRO A 331 23.00 0.07 16.93
C PRO A 331 22.86 -1.29 17.63
N SER A 332 21.72 -1.95 17.47
CA SER A 332 21.40 -3.25 18.07
C SER A 332 21.23 -4.34 16.99
N THR A 333 20.90 -5.56 17.42
CA THR A 333 20.62 -6.70 16.54
C THR A 333 19.15 -6.78 16.10
N ARG A 334 18.46 -5.65 16.10
CA ARG A 334 17.09 -5.47 15.54
C ARG A 334 16.92 -4.10 14.91
N ILE A 335 15.96 -4.01 14.04
CA ILE A 335 15.50 -2.76 13.45
C ILE A 335 13.99 -2.81 13.26
N VAL A 336 13.29 -1.73 13.58
CA VAL A 336 11.84 -1.60 13.38
C VAL A 336 11.59 -0.44 12.42
N CYS A 337 10.77 -0.65 11.40
CA CYS A 337 10.41 0.35 10.41
C CYS A 337 8.87 0.47 10.35
N THR A 338 8.34 1.60 10.80
CA THR A 338 6.95 1.98 10.63
C THR A 338 6.85 3.11 9.59
N ASN A 339 6.09 4.16 9.85
CA ASN A 339 5.85 5.23 8.89
C ASN A 339 6.57 6.54 9.25
N HIS A 340 7.72 6.49 9.93
CA HIS A 340 8.53 7.66 10.27
C HIS A 340 10.03 7.35 10.13
N TYR A 341 10.84 8.40 9.94
CA TYR A 341 12.28 8.29 9.80
C TYR A 341 12.99 8.10 11.15
N GLN A 342 14.19 7.54 11.12
CA GLN A 342 14.97 7.22 12.34
C GLN A 342 16.40 7.77 12.28
N SER A 343 16.91 8.13 11.09
CA SER A 343 18.26 8.67 10.95
C SER A 343 18.36 10.10 11.49
N SER A 344 19.53 10.45 11.98
CA SER A 344 19.85 11.84 12.41
C SER A 344 19.71 12.86 11.28
N SER A 345 19.84 12.41 10.02
CA SER A 345 19.66 13.25 8.83
C SER A 345 18.25 13.84 8.70
N PHE A 346 17.24 13.16 9.27
CA PHE A 346 15.85 13.60 9.25
C PHE A 346 15.33 14.08 10.61
N ALA A 347 16.16 14.08 11.67
CA ALA A 347 15.73 14.44 13.03
C ALA A 347 15.12 15.84 13.17
N SER A 348 15.53 16.80 12.33
CA SER A 348 15.01 18.17 12.29
C SER A 348 14.02 18.43 11.14
N ASP A 349 13.64 17.40 10.38
CA ASP A 349 12.70 17.56 9.28
C ASP A 349 11.29 17.89 9.79
N LYS A 350 10.68 18.95 9.25
CA LYS A 350 9.38 19.43 9.73
C LYS A 350 8.24 18.41 9.52
N TYR A 351 8.27 17.66 8.43
CA TYR A 351 7.25 16.67 8.14
C TYR A 351 7.42 15.43 9.01
N HIS A 352 8.68 15.02 9.25
CA HIS A 352 9.00 13.98 10.21
C HIS A 352 8.54 14.35 11.62
N LEU A 353 8.90 15.54 12.12
CA LEU A 353 8.49 16.02 13.45
C LEU A 353 6.97 16.12 13.59
N GLN A 354 6.28 16.60 12.55
CA GLN A 354 4.83 16.60 12.53
C GLN A 354 4.28 15.18 12.60
N ASN A 355 4.83 14.25 11.81
CA ASN A 355 4.36 12.87 11.75
C ASN A 355 4.49 12.15 13.09
N ILE A 356 5.67 12.22 13.73
CA ILE A 356 5.87 11.58 15.05
C ILE A 356 4.99 12.17 16.15
N GLY A 357 4.62 13.46 16.03
CA GLY A 357 3.75 14.14 17.00
C GLY A 357 2.25 13.90 16.79
N THR A 358 1.82 13.43 15.62
CA THR A 358 0.40 13.42 15.28
C THR A 358 -0.15 12.07 14.80
N SER A 359 0.73 11.09 14.47
CA SER A 359 0.34 9.80 13.91
C SER A 359 0.49 8.63 14.90
N ASP A 360 -0.06 7.49 14.52
CA ASP A 360 0.04 6.20 15.19
C ASP A 360 1.41 5.51 15.01
N SER A 361 2.24 6.01 14.09
CA SER A 361 3.50 5.37 13.70
C SER A 361 4.48 5.13 14.85
N PRO A 362 4.76 6.10 15.76
CA PRO A 362 5.61 5.85 16.92
C PRO A 362 5.01 4.83 17.90
N TYR A 363 3.68 4.81 18.06
CA TYR A 363 3.01 3.85 18.93
C TYR A 363 3.20 2.41 18.45
N ARG A 364 3.07 2.18 17.13
CA ARG A 364 3.31 0.86 16.52
C ARG A 364 4.79 0.48 16.60
N TRP A 365 5.70 1.42 16.45
CA TRP A 365 7.14 1.20 16.63
C TRP A 365 7.46 0.72 18.04
N ASP A 366 6.94 1.41 19.08
CA ASP A 366 7.08 1.00 20.48
C ASP A 366 6.48 -0.40 20.71
N ARG A 367 5.27 -0.64 20.14
CA ARG A 367 4.59 -1.94 20.33
C ARG A 367 5.36 -3.10 19.70
N ILE A 368 5.93 -2.92 18.52
CA ILE A 368 6.76 -3.96 17.90
C ILE A 368 7.99 -4.26 18.78
N ASN A 369 8.68 -3.22 19.28
CA ASN A 369 9.82 -3.43 20.17
C ASN A 369 9.42 -4.18 21.44
N GLU A 370 8.29 -3.84 22.06
CA GLU A 370 7.75 -4.58 23.22
C GLU A 370 7.50 -6.05 22.89
N LEU A 371 6.94 -6.36 21.73
CA LEU A 371 6.68 -7.73 21.29
C LEU A 371 7.98 -8.49 20.99
N LEU A 372 8.96 -7.84 20.37
CA LEU A 372 10.27 -8.42 20.14
C LEU A 372 10.98 -8.75 21.46
N ASP A 373 10.89 -7.87 22.47
CA ASP A 373 11.45 -8.12 23.81
C ASP A 373 10.81 -9.33 24.50
N LYS A 374 9.51 -9.55 24.29
CA LYS A 374 8.77 -10.68 24.88
C LYS A 374 9.04 -12.01 24.19
N SER A 375 9.33 -12.00 22.89
CA SER A 375 9.37 -13.21 22.05
C SER A 375 10.79 -13.63 21.63
N SER A 376 11.83 -12.83 21.92
CA SER A 376 13.23 -13.13 21.51
C SER A 376 13.75 -14.43 22.19
N PRO A 377 14.47 -15.30 21.45
CA PRO A 377 14.87 -15.19 20.04
C PRO A 377 13.72 -15.47 19.06
N ILE A 378 13.68 -14.72 17.97
CA ILE A 378 12.59 -14.71 16.98
C ILE A 378 12.85 -15.74 15.90
N GLY A 379 11.88 -16.64 15.69
CA GLY A 379 11.77 -17.51 14.50
C GLY A 379 10.64 -17.04 13.55
N PRO A 380 10.45 -17.73 12.41
CA PRO A 380 9.39 -17.38 11.46
C PRO A 380 7.98 -17.38 12.07
N THR A 381 7.68 -18.33 12.97
CA THR A 381 6.38 -18.41 13.67
C THR A 381 6.17 -17.25 14.63
N ASP A 382 7.21 -16.83 15.36
CA ASP A 382 7.15 -15.68 16.27
C ASP A 382 6.94 -14.40 15.49
N ALA A 383 7.63 -14.26 14.36
CA ALA A 383 7.44 -13.12 13.45
C ALA A 383 5.99 -13.04 12.96
N VAL A 384 5.37 -14.16 12.55
CA VAL A 384 3.96 -14.22 12.16
C VAL A 384 3.05 -13.83 13.32
N ASN A 385 3.31 -14.30 14.55
CA ASN A 385 2.52 -13.97 15.73
C ASN A 385 2.60 -12.47 16.08
N ILE A 386 3.77 -11.83 15.92
CA ILE A 386 3.93 -10.38 16.07
C ILE A 386 3.09 -9.65 15.02
N LEU A 387 3.14 -10.07 13.75
CA LEU A 387 2.38 -9.46 12.67
C LEU A 387 0.86 -9.60 12.82
N ARG A 388 0.40 -10.64 13.51
CA ARG A 388 -1.02 -10.88 13.86
C ARG A 388 -1.49 -10.15 15.12
N ASN A 389 -0.59 -9.49 15.86
CA ASN A 389 -0.94 -8.87 17.13
C ASN A 389 -1.84 -7.65 16.95
N ARG A 390 -3.06 -7.69 17.52
CA ARG A 390 -4.06 -6.62 17.47
C ARG A 390 -4.13 -5.75 18.73
N TYR A 391 -3.42 -6.14 19.78
CA TYR A 391 -3.43 -5.43 21.05
C TYR A 391 -2.47 -4.23 21.05
N GLY A 392 -2.80 -3.22 21.84
CA GLY A 392 -1.95 -2.08 22.11
C GLY A 392 -0.79 -2.38 23.06
N LYS A 393 -0.04 -1.34 23.43
CA LYS A 393 1.06 -1.43 24.40
C LYS A 393 0.57 -1.99 25.74
N GLY A 394 1.38 -2.86 26.36
CA GLY A 394 1.03 -3.55 27.59
C GLY A 394 -0.10 -4.55 27.43
N ASP A 395 -0.32 -5.09 26.23
CA ASP A 395 -1.41 -6.01 25.87
C ASP A 395 -2.83 -5.47 26.13
N LYS A 396 -2.96 -4.14 26.17
CA LYS A 396 -4.25 -3.47 26.33
C LYS A 396 -5.14 -3.73 25.11
N ASP A 397 -6.40 -4.09 25.33
CA ASP A 397 -7.39 -4.06 24.24
C ASP A 397 -7.67 -2.60 23.85
N ILE A 398 -7.51 -2.30 22.59
CA ILE A 398 -7.72 -0.96 22.00
C ILE A 398 -8.80 -0.96 20.91
N GLY A 399 -9.53 -2.08 20.85
CA GLY A 399 -10.56 -2.33 19.85
C GLY A 399 -10.03 -2.92 18.54
N ILE A 400 -10.90 -3.64 17.87
CA ILE A 400 -10.64 -4.26 16.57
C ILE A 400 -10.58 -3.16 15.51
N CYS A 401 -9.65 -3.26 14.56
CA CYS A 401 -9.41 -2.26 13.50
C CYS A 401 -8.78 -0.94 13.98
N ASN A 402 -8.20 -0.87 15.18
CA ASN A 402 -7.51 0.33 15.63
C ASN A 402 -6.16 0.46 14.90
N GLU A 403 -5.88 1.64 14.34
CA GLU A 403 -4.66 1.89 13.55
C GLU A 403 -3.38 1.88 14.39
N LYS A 404 -3.49 1.93 15.73
CA LYS A 404 -2.38 1.70 16.66
C LYS A 404 -1.96 0.22 16.77
N SER A 405 -2.78 -0.70 16.29
CA SER A 405 -2.46 -2.13 16.25
C SER A 405 -1.45 -2.46 15.16
N ILE A 406 -0.69 -3.53 15.35
CA ILE A 406 0.15 -4.11 14.28
C ILE A 406 -0.75 -4.81 13.27
N ASN A 407 -1.76 -5.56 13.73
CA ASN A 407 -2.83 -6.10 12.91
C ASN A 407 -4.03 -5.16 12.91
N GLN A 408 -4.19 -4.37 11.85
CA GLN A 408 -5.29 -3.43 11.66
C GLN A 408 -6.49 -4.05 10.93
N TYR A 409 -6.43 -5.33 10.57
CA TYR A 409 -7.43 -6.04 9.75
C TYR A 409 -7.67 -5.39 8.37
N ILE A 410 -6.63 -4.82 7.77
CA ILE A 410 -6.66 -4.18 6.44
C ILE A 410 -5.48 -4.57 5.55
N ALA A 411 -4.58 -5.44 6.02
CA ALA A 411 -3.37 -5.79 5.28
C ALA A 411 -3.72 -6.41 3.92
N HIS A 412 -3.19 -5.83 2.84
CA HIS A 412 -3.21 -6.49 1.54
C HIS A 412 -2.45 -7.82 1.63
N HIS A 413 -1.25 -7.79 2.23
CA HIS A 413 -0.49 -8.99 2.51
C HIS A 413 0.39 -8.80 3.75
N SER A 414 0.79 -9.92 4.33
CA SER A 414 1.81 -10.02 5.35
C SER A 414 2.86 -11.03 4.91
N VAL A 415 4.14 -10.72 5.16
CA VAL A 415 5.26 -11.58 4.75
C VAL A 415 6.27 -11.73 5.85
N VAL A 416 6.92 -12.89 5.89
CA VAL A 416 8.12 -13.15 6.67
C VAL A 416 9.20 -13.65 5.72
N PHE A 417 10.42 -13.17 5.87
CA PHE A 417 11.58 -13.62 5.10
C PHE A 417 12.64 -14.20 6.03
N GLN A 418 13.27 -15.26 5.60
CA GLN A 418 14.49 -15.85 6.16
C GLN A 418 15.55 -15.88 5.03
N PRO A 419 16.26 -14.76 4.84
CA PRO A 419 17.12 -14.56 3.67
C PRO A 419 18.26 -15.56 3.53
N ASN A 420 18.82 -16.04 4.64
CA ASN A 420 19.91 -17.01 4.63
C ASN A 420 19.49 -18.37 4.06
N GLU A 421 18.21 -18.74 4.27
CA GLU A 421 17.59 -19.97 3.77
C GLU A 421 16.85 -19.76 2.45
N LEU A 422 16.86 -18.55 1.90
CA LEU A 422 16.07 -18.15 0.72
C LEU A 422 14.57 -18.49 0.84
N ARG A 423 14.04 -18.47 2.07
CA ARG A 423 12.64 -18.80 2.36
C ARG A 423 11.79 -17.57 2.62
N MET A 424 10.56 -17.65 2.16
CA MET A 424 9.55 -16.62 2.35
C MET A 424 8.20 -17.24 2.71
N TRP A 425 7.50 -16.60 3.66
CA TRP A 425 6.12 -16.95 4.03
C TRP A 425 5.20 -15.81 3.66
N VAL A 426 4.08 -16.12 3.01
CA VAL A 426 3.07 -15.13 2.59
C VAL A 426 1.71 -15.48 3.16
N SER A 427 1.04 -14.48 3.74
CA SER A 427 -0.29 -14.66 4.32
C SER A 427 -1.36 -14.93 3.26
N THR A 428 -2.26 -15.86 3.56
CA THR A 428 -3.51 -16.05 2.82
C THR A 428 -4.63 -15.21 3.43
N SER A 429 -5.75 -15.10 2.72
CA SER A 429 -6.96 -14.40 3.20
C SER A 429 -7.57 -15.11 4.43
N PRO A 430 -8.28 -14.35 5.29
CA PRO A 430 -8.42 -12.90 5.28
C PRO A 430 -7.20 -12.21 5.91
N TRP A 431 -6.71 -11.14 5.29
CA TRP A 431 -5.58 -10.30 5.73
C TRP A 431 -4.33 -11.13 6.08
N GLN A 432 -3.86 -11.10 7.35
CA GLN A 432 -2.78 -11.95 7.86
C GLN A 432 -3.26 -13.07 8.80
N LEU A 433 -4.57 -13.33 8.87
CA LEU A 433 -5.15 -14.34 9.77
C LEU A 433 -5.14 -15.75 9.17
N GLY A 434 -5.16 -15.87 7.83
CA GLY A 434 -5.06 -17.15 7.13
C GLY A 434 -3.69 -17.82 7.33
N GLN A 435 -3.48 -18.95 6.69
CA GLN A 435 -2.16 -19.60 6.69
C GLN A 435 -1.08 -18.69 6.11
N PHE A 436 0.17 -18.89 6.51
CA PHE A 436 1.33 -18.34 5.83
C PHE A 436 1.97 -19.47 5.02
N ILE A 437 1.93 -19.32 3.72
CA ILE A 437 2.43 -20.30 2.74
C ILE A 437 3.93 -20.07 2.56
N CYS A 438 4.72 -21.15 2.71
CA CYS A 438 6.16 -21.11 2.56
C CYS A 438 6.58 -21.37 1.12
N TYR A 439 7.56 -20.59 0.66
CA TYR A 439 8.24 -20.73 -0.63
C TYR A 439 9.75 -20.78 -0.41
N ASP A 440 10.42 -21.69 -1.08
CA ASP A 440 11.88 -21.81 -1.12
C ASP A 440 12.38 -21.40 -2.51
N LEU A 441 13.13 -20.31 -2.60
CA LEU A 441 13.52 -19.72 -3.87
C LEU A 441 14.57 -20.56 -4.60
N ASP A 442 15.44 -21.27 -3.86
CA ASP A 442 16.43 -22.16 -4.45
C ASP A 442 15.75 -23.30 -5.24
N GLU A 443 14.69 -23.89 -4.65
CA GLU A 443 13.93 -24.92 -5.35
C GLU A 443 13.16 -24.34 -6.54
N ILE A 444 12.50 -23.19 -6.36
CA ILE A 444 11.61 -22.61 -7.38
C ILE A 444 12.38 -22.14 -8.62
N PHE A 445 13.52 -21.48 -8.46
CA PHE A 445 14.32 -21.04 -9.61
C PHE A 445 15.07 -22.19 -10.31
N GLY A 446 15.09 -23.39 -9.73
CA GLY A 446 15.58 -24.61 -10.35
C GLY A 446 14.55 -25.38 -11.18
N ILE A 447 13.27 -24.96 -11.19
CA ILE A 447 12.15 -25.64 -11.87
C ILE A 447 11.73 -24.86 -13.12
N ASP A 448 11.56 -25.50 -14.26
CA ASP A 448 11.22 -24.81 -15.52
C ASP A 448 9.82 -24.21 -15.54
N HIS A 449 8.82 -24.84 -14.87
CA HIS A 449 7.43 -24.37 -14.87
C HIS A 449 6.63 -24.93 -13.67
N CYS A 450 5.57 -24.23 -13.28
CA CYS A 450 4.66 -24.68 -12.24
C CYS A 450 3.78 -25.85 -12.72
N ALA A 451 3.88 -26.99 -12.05
CA ALA A 451 3.00 -28.13 -12.32
C ALA A 451 1.67 -28.07 -11.54
N ALA A 452 1.67 -27.52 -10.30
CA ALA A 452 0.48 -27.39 -9.45
C ALA A 452 0.60 -26.28 -8.40
N SER A 453 1.75 -26.14 -7.74
CA SER A 453 2.07 -25.11 -6.74
C SER A 453 3.55 -25.16 -6.41
N PHE A 454 4.11 -24.01 -6.02
CA PHE A 454 5.48 -23.88 -5.49
C PHE A 454 5.54 -23.93 -3.96
N ALA A 455 4.40 -24.09 -3.29
CA ALA A 455 4.31 -24.08 -1.83
C ALA A 455 4.96 -25.33 -1.19
N ILE A 456 5.68 -25.13 -0.08
CA ILE A 456 6.21 -26.21 0.75
C ILE A 456 5.28 -26.42 1.94
N ASP A 457 4.34 -27.37 1.80
CA ASP A 457 3.27 -27.62 2.77
C ASP A 457 3.80 -27.86 4.21
N SER A 458 4.93 -28.58 4.35
CA SER A 458 5.51 -28.94 5.66
C SER A 458 6.07 -27.72 6.44
N LEU A 459 6.37 -26.62 5.77
CA LEU A 459 6.91 -25.39 6.36
C LEU A 459 5.86 -24.28 6.49
N CYS A 460 4.62 -24.52 6.07
CA CYS A 460 3.54 -23.54 6.21
C CYS A 460 3.21 -23.29 7.69
N ILE A 461 2.91 -22.03 8.02
CA ILE A 461 2.48 -21.65 9.37
C ILE A 461 0.95 -21.61 9.39
N GLY A 462 0.32 -22.28 10.34
CA GLY A 462 -1.13 -22.40 10.43
C GLY A 462 -1.87 -21.08 10.55
N ALA A 463 -3.15 -21.07 10.18
CA ALA A 463 -4.03 -19.94 10.38
C ALA A 463 -4.25 -19.64 11.88
N ASP A 464 -4.55 -18.39 12.20
CA ASP A 464 -4.96 -18.01 13.56
C ASP A 464 -6.43 -18.37 13.81
N SER A 465 -6.68 -19.59 14.26
CA SER A 465 -8.02 -20.10 14.50
C SER A 465 -8.81 -19.29 15.55
N ASN A 466 -8.13 -18.69 16.53
CA ASN A 466 -8.76 -17.89 17.59
C ASN A 466 -9.30 -16.57 17.00
N GLN A 467 -8.47 -15.82 16.27
CA GLN A 467 -8.89 -14.57 15.65
C GLN A 467 -9.89 -14.82 14.50
N LEU A 468 -9.72 -15.86 13.70
CA LEU A 468 -10.67 -16.23 12.64
C LEU A 468 -12.04 -16.62 13.17
N GLY A 469 -12.12 -17.20 14.36
CA GLY A 469 -13.39 -17.60 14.97
C GLY A 469 -14.24 -16.40 15.38
N LYS A 470 -13.80 -15.65 16.38
CA LYS A 470 -14.59 -14.58 17.01
C LYS A 470 -14.30 -13.20 16.43
N GLU A 471 -13.04 -12.82 16.41
CA GLU A 471 -12.63 -11.44 16.12
C GLU A 471 -12.83 -11.05 14.66
N TYR A 472 -12.60 -11.98 13.74
CA TYR A 472 -12.90 -11.78 12.32
C TYR A 472 -14.38 -11.50 12.08
N VAL A 473 -15.26 -12.31 12.68
CA VAL A 473 -16.72 -12.12 12.57
C VAL A 473 -17.13 -10.77 13.16
N GLN A 474 -16.55 -10.39 14.29
CA GLN A 474 -16.78 -9.07 14.90
C GLN A 474 -16.32 -7.92 13.99
N ALA A 475 -15.13 -8.04 13.37
CA ALA A 475 -14.61 -7.04 12.45
C ALA A 475 -15.53 -6.82 11.24
N ILE A 476 -15.97 -7.90 10.60
CA ILE A 476 -16.90 -7.84 9.45
C ILE A 476 -18.25 -7.22 9.88
N ARG A 477 -18.81 -7.66 11.01
CA ARG A 477 -20.06 -7.13 11.53
C ARG A 477 -19.95 -5.64 11.88
N TYR A 478 -18.86 -5.25 12.54
CA TYR A 478 -18.57 -3.86 12.88
C TYR A 478 -18.53 -2.98 11.62
N ARG A 479 -17.81 -3.39 10.58
CA ARG A 479 -17.73 -2.63 9.31
C ARG A 479 -19.08 -2.47 8.63
N ALA A 480 -19.87 -3.54 8.58
CA ALA A 480 -21.22 -3.48 8.01
C ALA A 480 -22.13 -2.52 8.79
N GLN A 481 -22.09 -2.58 10.12
CA GLN A 481 -22.86 -1.70 10.98
C GLN A 481 -22.37 -0.24 10.92
N TYR A 482 -21.06 -0.01 10.78
CA TYR A 482 -20.48 1.32 10.59
C TYR A 482 -21.04 1.99 9.32
N VAL A 483 -21.07 1.28 8.19
CA VAL A 483 -21.68 1.78 6.95
C VAL A 483 -23.17 2.04 7.13
N LEU A 484 -23.89 1.19 7.87
CA LEU A 484 -25.31 1.41 8.18
C LEU A 484 -25.54 2.72 8.96
N LEU A 485 -24.69 3.01 9.97
CA LEU A 485 -24.76 4.25 10.73
C LEU A 485 -24.44 5.47 9.86
N GLN A 486 -23.40 5.39 9.02
CA GLN A 486 -23.07 6.47 8.10
C GLN A 486 -24.23 6.79 7.17
N ASN A 487 -24.84 5.78 6.55
CA ASN A 487 -26.01 5.95 5.69
C ASN A 487 -27.21 6.56 6.45
N ALA A 488 -27.42 6.16 7.71
CA ALA A 488 -28.48 6.73 8.53
C ALA A 488 -28.24 8.21 8.84
N ILE A 489 -26.99 8.61 9.11
CA ILE A 489 -26.61 10.00 9.32
C ILE A 489 -26.83 10.82 8.04
N GLU A 490 -26.35 10.33 6.88
CA GLU A 490 -26.48 11.03 5.60
C GLU A 490 -27.93 11.22 5.14
N ASN A 491 -28.77 10.20 5.38
CA ASN A 491 -30.17 10.20 4.96
C ASN A 491 -31.15 10.69 6.05
N HIS A 492 -30.65 11.17 7.18
CA HIS A 492 -31.45 11.59 8.33
C HIS A 492 -32.50 10.53 8.77
N SER A 493 -32.11 9.26 8.73
CA SER A 493 -32.98 8.14 9.07
C SER A 493 -32.78 7.65 10.51
N HIS A 494 -33.87 7.17 11.11
CA HIS A 494 -33.83 6.60 12.46
C HIS A 494 -33.55 5.09 12.43
N LEU A 495 -32.64 4.66 13.27
CA LEU A 495 -32.35 3.25 13.55
C LEU A 495 -32.90 2.89 14.94
N PRO A 496 -33.31 1.65 15.18
CA PRO A 496 -33.66 1.20 16.54
C PRO A 496 -32.47 1.34 17.50
N ASP A 497 -32.72 1.72 18.75
CA ASP A 497 -31.67 1.87 19.78
C ASP A 497 -30.84 0.60 19.97
N SER A 498 -31.45 -0.57 19.78
CA SER A 498 -30.78 -1.86 19.84
C SER A 498 -29.66 -2.00 18.80
N VAL A 499 -29.76 -1.34 17.63
CA VAL A 499 -28.73 -1.36 16.60
C VAL A 499 -27.50 -0.60 17.06
N ILE A 500 -27.67 0.56 17.67
CA ILE A 500 -26.58 1.38 18.20
C ILE A 500 -25.87 0.65 19.35
N GLN A 501 -26.66 0.08 20.27
CA GLN A 501 -26.09 -0.67 21.38
C GLN A 501 -25.36 -1.92 20.92
N ASP A 502 -25.89 -2.65 19.95
CA ASP A 502 -25.25 -3.82 19.35
C ASP A 502 -23.95 -3.46 18.61
N PHE A 503 -23.94 -2.32 17.90
CA PHE A 503 -22.75 -1.79 17.24
C PHE A 503 -21.63 -1.48 18.24
N ILE A 504 -21.94 -0.79 19.34
CA ILE A 504 -20.97 -0.49 20.39
C ILE A 504 -20.49 -1.77 21.07
N ASN A 505 -21.40 -2.68 21.42
CA ASN A 505 -21.05 -3.95 22.06
C ASN A 505 -20.17 -4.84 21.18
N ASN A 506 -20.24 -4.66 19.87
CA ASN A 506 -19.44 -5.42 18.92
C ASN A 506 -17.97 -4.95 18.89
N ASN A 507 -17.65 -3.70 19.31
CA ASN A 507 -16.28 -3.19 19.40
C ASN A 507 -16.16 -2.12 20.51
N PRO A 508 -16.32 -2.51 21.79
CA PRO A 508 -16.48 -1.57 22.90
C PRO A 508 -15.21 -0.80 23.28
N ASP A 509 -14.04 -1.27 22.85
CA ASP A 509 -12.74 -0.64 23.15
C ASP A 509 -12.23 0.23 21.99
N TYR A 510 -12.99 0.36 20.90
CA TYR A 510 -12.64 1.18 19.76
C TYR A 510 -13.30 2.56 19.81
N PHE A 511 -12.50 3.61 19.86
CA PHE A 511 -12.97 5.01 19.97
C PHE A 511 -13.99 5.39 18.88
N GLN A 512 -13.82 4.88 17.66
CA GLN A 512 -14.66 5.22 16.51
C GLN A 512 -16.08 4.67 16.65
N ALA A 513 -16.27 3.57 17.40
CA ALA A 513 -17.62 3.08 17.70
C ALA A 513 -18.44 4.13 18.43
N TYR A 514 -17.83 4.84 19.36
CA TYR A 514 -18.50 5.91 20.12
C TYR A 514 -18.54 7.23 19.35
N ASN A 515 -17.49 7.56 18.60
CA ASN A 515 -17.47 8.81 17.83
C ASN A 515 -18.62 8.87 16.82
N ILE A 516 -18.81 7.82 16.00
CA ILE A 516 -19.90 7.81 15.01
C ILE A 516 -21.28 7.65 15.67
N SER A 517 -21.37 6.92 16.80
CA SER A 517 -22.61 6.88 17.57
C SER A 517 -23.00 8.25 18.11
N GLY A 518 -22.03 9.06 18.55
CA GLY A 518 -22.25 10.46 18.91
C GLY A 518 -22.74 11.30 17.73
N ASP A 519 -22.16 11.14 16.55
CA ASP A 519 -22.62 11.82 15.34
C ASP A 519 -24.06 11.43 14.97
N TYR A 520 -24.41 10.15 15.12
CA TYR A 520 -25.77 9.67 14.94
C TYR A 520 -26.75 10.27 15.96
N MET A 521 -26.37 10.35 17.26
CA MET A 521 -27.22 10.98 18.28
C MET A 521 -27.49 12.45 17.98
N ILE A 522 -26.48 13.21 17.51
CA ILE A 522 -26.69 14.58 17.03
C ILE A 522 -27.70 14.61 15.87
N ASN A 523 -27.58 13.69 14.94
CA ASN A 523 -28.47 13.63 13.77
C ASN A 523 -29.95 13.41 14.14
N ILE A 524 -30.22 12.65 15.19
CA ILE A 524 -31.60 12.41 15.70
C ILE A 524 -32.06 13.40 16.78
N GLY A 525 -31.20 14.38 17.15
CA GLY A 525 -31.52 15.44 18.10
C GLY A 525 -31.21 15.12 19.58
N ASP A 526 -30.62 13.97 19.90
CA ASP A 526 -30.20 13.60 21.26
C ASP A 526 -28.79 14.14 21.56
N LYS A 527 -28.71 15.40 21.99
CA LYS A 527 -27.45 16.06 22.34
C LYS A 527 -26.80 15.44 23.58
N GLU A 528 -27.59 15.08 24.61
CA GLU A 528 -27.04 14.52 25.84
C GLU A 528 -26.40 13.15 25.60
N GLY A 529 -27.05 12.30 24.82
CA GLY A 529 -26.51 11.01 24.41
C GLY A 529 -25.21 11.18 23.58
N ALA A 530 -25.17 12.16 22.68
CA ALA A 530 -24.01 12.45 21.87
C ALA A 530 -22.79 12.87 22.72
N LEU A 531 -22.97 13.77 23.70
CA LEU A 531 -21.89 14.22 24.59
C LEU A 531 -21.29 13.04 25.35
N LYS A 532 -22.13 12.16 25.93
CA LYS A 532 -21.67 10.94 26.63
C LYS A 532 -20.82 10.03 25.71
N TYR A 533 -21.22 9.87 24.45
CA TYR A 533 -20.45 9.07 23.49
C TYR A 533 -19.13 9.73 23.11
N TYR A 534 -19.08 11.05 22.87
CA TYR A 534 -17.82 11.75 22.58
C TYR A 534 -16.85 11.70 23.77
N GLU A 535 -17.34 11.88 25.00
CA GLU A 535 -16.52 11.73 26.21
C GLU A 535 -15.94 10.32 26.33
N LYS A 536 -16.76 9.30 26.06
CA LYS A 536 -16.30 7.91 26.06
C LYS A 536 -15.25 7.68 24.98
N ALA A 537 -15.44 8.19 23.75
CA ALA A 537 -14.46 8.11 22.67
C ALA A 537 -13.12 8.72 23.09
N LEU A 538 -13.13 9.91 23.74
CA LEU A 538 -11.92 10.60 24.21
C LEU A 538 -11.17 9.86 25.34
N SER A 539 -11.83 8.95 26.05
CA SER A 539 -11.24 8.10 27.09
C SER A 539 -10.49 6.88 26.54
N LEU A 540 -10.67 6.57 25.26
CA LEU A 540 -10.06 5.41 24.58
C LEU A 540 -8.81 5.78 23.79
N GLU A 541 -8.15 4.75 23.22
CA GLU A 541 -6.96 4.95 22.38
C GLU A 541 -7.35 5.48 21.01
N ILE A 542 -7.04 6.75 20.76
CA ILE A 542 -7.28 7.42 19.47
C ILE A 542 -5.95 7.45 18.69
N PRO A 543 -5.92 6.96 17.43
CA PRO A 543 -4.69 6.82 16.66
C PRO A 543 -4.02 8.15 16.31
N ARG A 544 -4.81 9.13 15.86
CA ARG A 544 -4.32 10.39 15.30
C ARG A 544 -4.75 11.58 16.13
N LEU A 545 -3.83 12.54 16.29
CA LEU A 545 -4.12 13.78 17.02
C LEU A 545 -5.29 14.55 16.37
N GLU A 546 -5.36 14.59 15.05
CA GLU A 546 -6.44 15.27 14.32
C GLU A 546 -7.82 14.71 14.66
N GLU A 547 -7.96 13.38 14.73
CA GLU A 547 -9.21 12.73 15.12
C GLU A 547 -9.63 13.10 16.54
N ARG A 548 -8.65 13.11 17.47
CA ARG A 548 -8.88 13.56 18.85
C ARG A 548 -9.36 15.01 18.90
N GLU A 549 -8.72 15.89 18.16
CA GLU A 549 -9.10 17.31 18.08
C GLU A 549 -10.48 17.51 17.46
N GLN A 550 -10.84 16.72 16.46
CA GLN A 550 -12.17 16.75 15.85
C GLN A 550 -13.25 16.36 16.87
N ILE A 551 -13.03 15.30 17.67
CA ILE A 551 -13.98 14.89 18.72
C ILE A 551 -14.08 15.97 19.79
N ILE A 552 -12.98 16.59 20.22
CA ILE A 552 -12.98 17.72 21.16
C ILE A 552 -13.78 18.92 20.60
N LYS A 553 -13.63 19.22 19.30
CA LYS A 553 -14.43 20.29 18.65
C LYS A 553 -15.92 19.97 18.64
N LYS A 554 -16.29 18.71 18.37
CA LYS A 554 -17.69 18.26 18.43
C LYS A 554 -18.25 18.40 19.86
N LEU A 555 -17.50 17.93 20.85
CA LEU A 555 -17.89 18.05 22.26
C LEU A 555 -18.17 19.54 22.62
N LYS A 556 -17.22 20.45 22.38
CA LYS A 556 -17.38 21.88 22.66
C LYS A 556 -18.48 22.59 21.87
N LYS A 557 -18.87 22.07 20.72
CA LYS A 557 -19.93 22.65 19.88
C LYS A 557 -21.31 22.37 20.44
N TYR A 558 -21.48 21.22 21.10
CA TYR A 558 -22.79 20.74 21.54
C TYR A 558 -22.95 20.79 23.08
N ASP A 559 -21.85 20.96 23.84
CA ASP A 559 -21.87 21.30 25.26
C ASP A 559 -22.39 22.76 25.46
#